data_70495aa4d25651c50fb5a17ac41db16d
#
_entry.id   70495aa4d25651c50fb5a17ac41db16d
#
_cell.length_a   1.000
_cell.length_b   1.000
_cell.length_c   1.000
_cell.angle_alpha   90.00
_cell.angle_beta   90.00
_cell.angle_gamma   90.00
#
_symmetry.space_group_name_H-M   'P 1'
#
loop_
_entity.id
_entity.type
_entity.pdbx_description
1 polymer ?
#
loop_
_entity_poly.entity_id
_entity_poly.type
_entity_poly.pdbx_seq_one_letter_code
_entity_poly.pdbx_strand_id
1 'polypeptide(L)'
;MERKEEAVEYSLFTKLAAEFFGTAILMIFGNGSVANVELKNTKGHHAGWLNIAMGYGFGVMFPVLMFGSVSGAHINPAMTIAQAVNGLFDWNLVLPYIIAQLLGAAVGQLVVYITYYPHY
;
A
#
# COMPACT_ATOMS: atom_id res chain seq x y z
N MET A 1 -35.07 -12.21 -10.18
CA MET A 1 -34.00 -13.01 -10.74
C MET A 1 -32.68 -12.36 -10.38
N GLU A 2 -32.03 -12.82 -9.34
CA GLU A 2 -30.76 -12.27 -8.93
C GLU A 2 -29.70 -12.65 -9.97
N ARG A 3 -29.14 -11.66 -10.65
CA ARG A 3 -27.90 -11.87 -11.39
C ARG A 3 -26.81 -12.14 -10.36
N LYS A 4 -26.30 -13.35 -10.32
CA LYS A 4 -25.00 -13.56 -9.73
C LYS A 4 -24.02 -12.76 -10.59
N GLU A 5 -23.54 -11.65 -10.07
CA GLU A 5 -22.39 -10.99 -10.67
C GLU A 5 -21.26 -12.01 -10.65
N GLU A 6 -20.87 -12.49 -11.83
CA GLU A 6 -19.69 -13.30 -11.94
C GLU A 6 -18.51 -12.44 -11.51
N ALA A 7 -17.87 -12.85 -10.41
CA ALA A 7 -16.66 -12.19 -9.94
C ALA A 7 -15.63 -12.26 -11.07
N VAL A 8 -15.15 -11.09 -11.51
CA VAL A 8 -14.07 -11.02 -12.49
C VAL A 8 -12.82 -11.61 -11.86
N GLU A 9 -12.32 -12.70 -12.45
CA GLU A 9 -11.04 -13.25 -12.02
C GLU A 9 -9.90 -12.57 -12.76
N TYR A 10 -9.01 -11.96 -11.98
CA TYR A 10 -7.80 -11.35 -12.50
C TYR A 10 -6.65 -12.36 -12.49
N SER A 11 -5.73 -12.21 -13.43
CA SER A 11 -4.51 -13.03 -13.45
C SER A 11 -3.66 -12.78 -12.21
N LEU A 12 -2.80 -13.73 -11.88
CA LEU A 12 -1.84 -13.56 -10.78
C LEU A 12 -0.96 -12.33 -10.99
N PHE A 13 -0.48 -12.10 -12.21
CA PHE A 13 0.32 -10.92 -12.53
C PHE A 13 -0.43 -9.62 -12.21
N THR A 14 -1.70 -9.51 -12.57
CA THR A 14 -2.53 -8.34 -12.30
C THR A 14 -2.71 -8.13 -10.80
N LYS A 15 -2.96 -9.20 -10.05
CA LYS A 15 -3.06 -9.13 -8.58
C LYS A 15 -1.75 -8.69 -7.94
N LEU A 16 -0.62 -9.21 -8.39
CA LEU A 16 0.69 -8.83 -7.87
C LEU A 16 1.06 -7.38 -8.25
N ALA A 17 0.72 -6.94 -9.45
CA ALA A 17 0.89 -5.55 -9.86
C ALA A 17 0.06 -4.62 -8.95
N ALA A 18 -1.17 -4.99 -8.64
CA ALA A 18 -2.04 -4.23 -7.73
C ALA A 18 -1.44 -4.14 -6.31
N GLU A 19 -0.90 -5.23 -5.79
CA GLU A 19 -0.22 -5.22 -4.49
C GLU A 19 1.06 -4.39 -4.50
N PHE A 20 1.83 -4.47 -5.57
CA PHE A 20 3.03 -3.66 -5.77
C PHE A 20 2.71 -2.16 -5.77
N PHE A 21 1.80 -1.73 -6.64
CA PHE A 21 1.43 -0.32 -6.75
C PHE A 21 0.67 0.17 -5.51
N GLY A 22 -0.20 -0.66 -4.95
CA GLY A 22 -0.93 -0.31 -3.72
C GLY A 22 0.01 -0.06 -2.54
N THR A 23 1.01 -0.91 -2.36
CA THR A 23 2.01 -0.75 -1.30
C THR A 23 2.91 0.45 -1.57
N ALA A 24 3.29 0.70 -2.82
CA ALA A 24 4.05 1.89 -3.20
C ALA A 24 3.28 3.17 -2.86
N ILE A 25 2.00 3.24 -3.17
CA ILE A 25 1.12 4.38 -2.82
C ILE A 25 1.08 4.56 -1.29
N LEU A 26 0.91 3.47 -0.54
CA LEU A 26 0.92 3.53 0.92
C LEU A 26 2.22 4.15 1.45
N MET A 27 3.36 3.75 0.93
CA MET A 27 4.65 4.31 1.34
C MET A 27 4.80 5.78 0.95
N ILE A 28 4.36 6.15 -0.25
CA ILE A 28 4.43 7.54 -0.73
C ILE A 28 3.60 8.45 0.18
N PHE A 29 2.36 8.10 0.44
CA PHE A 29 1.49 8.89 1.32
C PHE A 29 1.94 8.85 2.78
N GLY A 30 2.23 7.67 3.31
CA GLY A 30 2.58 7.49 4.72
C GLY A 30 3.97 8.02 5.05
N ASN A 31 5.00 7.44 4.44
CA ASN A 31 6.38 7.86 4.69
C ASN A 31 6.65 9.26 4.13
N GLY A 32 5.97 9.66 3.06
CA GLY A 32 6.03 11.02 2.55
C GLY A 32 5.48 12.04 3.55
N SER A 33 4.40 11.72 4.24
CA SER A 33 3.87 12.60 5.30
C SER A 33 4.84 12.70 6.49
N VAL A 34 5.49 11.59 6.87
CA VAL A 34 6.53 11.61 7.91
C VAL A 34 7.69 12.50 7.49
N ALA A 35 8.18 12.34 6.27
CA ALA A 35 9.25 13.17 5.73
C ALA A 35 8.89 14.66 5.75
N ASN A 36 7.67 15.00 5.36
CA ASN A 36 7.20 16.37 5.35
C ASN A 36 7.11 16.99 6.75
N VAL A 37 6.76 16.18 7.76
CA VAL A 37 6.63 16.65 9.15
C VAL A 37 7.98 16.69 9.88
N GLU A 38 8.81 15.66 9.67
CA GLU A 38 10.02 15.45 10.49
C GLU A 38 11.29 16.06 9.89
N LEU A 39 11.40 16.12 8.57
CA LEU A 39 12.60 16.70 7.94
C LEU A 39 12.59 18.21 8.07
N LYS A 40 13.80 18.80 8.18
CA LYS A 40 13.95 20.25 8.34
C LYS A 40 13.71 20.98 7.02
N ASN A 41 13.21 22.20 7.11
CA ASN A 41 12.99 23.12 6.00
C ASN A 41 11.93 22.68 4.99
N THR A 42 11.11 21.67 5.31
CA THR A 42 9.91 21.35 4.54
C THR A 42 8.77 22.30 4.91
N LYS A 43 7.78 22.40 4.01
CA LYS A 43 6.59 23.24 4.28
C LYS A 43 5.73 22.70 5.44
N GLY A 44 5.77 21.41 5.67
CA GLY A 44 5.01 20.76 6.73
C GLY A 44 5.80 20.47 7.99
N HIS A 45 7.02 21.03 8.13
CA HIS A 45 7.87 20.79 9.30
C HIS A 45 7.12 21.14 10.59
N HIS A 46 7.06 20.20 11.53
CA HIS A 46 6.33 20.31 12.79
C HIS A 46 4.78 20.36 12.65
N ALA A 47 4.21 20.01 11.51
CA ALA A 47 2.74 19.97 11.34
C ALA A 47 2.03 18.96 12.28
N GLY A 48 2.76 17.96 12.78
CA GLY A 48 2.32 17.08 13.84
C GLY A 48 1.77 15.72 13.37
N TRP A 49 1.41 14.91 14.36
CA TRP A 49 0.99 13.50 14.16
C TRP A 49 -0.31 13.36 13.39
N LEU A 50 -1.21 14.35 13.45
CA LEU A 50 -2.46 14.28 12.68
C LEU A 50 -2.17 14.21 11.18
N ASN A 51 -1.21 14.99 10.71
CA ASN A 51 -0.80 14.96 9.29
C ASN A 51 -0.24 13.59 8.90
N ILE A 52 0.57 12.98 9.77
CA ILE A 52 1.11 11.62 9.55
C ILE A 52 -0.01 10.59 9.54
N ALA A 53 -0.93 10.65 10.49
CA ALA A 53 -2.07 9.74 10.57
C ALA A 53 -2.95 9.84 9.32
N MET A 54 -3.22 11.04 8.84
CA MET A 54 -3.97 11.26 7.59
C MET A 54 -3.22 10.72 6.39
N GLY A 55 -1.89 10.90 6.33
CA GLY A 55 -1.06 10.35 5.25
C GLY A 55 -1.17 8.83 5.17
N TYR A 56 -1.01 8.12 6.26
CA TYR A 56 -1.17 6.66 6.30
C TYR A 56 -2.62 6.24 6.06
N GLY A 57 -3.60 6.93 6.63
CA GLY A 57 -5.00 6.63 6.42
C GLY A 57 -5.42 6.73 4.96
N PHE A 58 -5.09 7.80 4.29
CA PHE A 58 -5.33 7.95 2.85
C PHE A 58 -4.47 7.00 2.02
N GLY A 59 -3.25 6.73 2.47
CA GLY A 59 -2.34 5.78 1.83
C GLY A 59 -2.87 4.35 1.83
N VAL A 60 -3.75 3.99 2.75
CA VAL A 60 -4.50 2.72 2.75
C VAL A 60 -5.80 2.87 1.97
N MET A 61 -6.55 3.93 2.21
CA MET A 61 -7.88 4.13 1.62
C MET A 61 -7.84 4.13 0.09
N PHE A 62 -6.93 4.86 -0.52
CA PHE A 62 -6.86 4.94 -1.98
C PHE A 62 -6.53 3.61 -2.63
N PRO A 63 -5.50 2.86 -2.21
CA PRO A 63 -5.26 1.52 -2.77
C PRO A 63 -6.43 0.56 -2.56
N VAL A 64 -7.11 0.62 -1.42
CA VAL A 64 -8.30 -0.22 -1.18
C VAL A 64 -9.41 0.11 -2.18
N LEU A 65 -9.65 1.39 -2.43
CA LEU A 65 -10.65 1.82 -3.43
C LEU A 65 -10.24 1.44 -4.86
N MET A 66 -8.95 1.54 -5.18
CA MET A 66 -8.43 1.26 -6.53
C MET A 66 -8.30 -0.23 -6.82
N PHE A 67 -7.81 -1.01 -5.87
CA PHE A 67 -7.35 -2.38 -6.08
C PHE A 67 -8.05 -3.43 -5.22
N GLY A 68 -8.99 -3.03 -4.35
CA GLY A 68 -9.66 -3.97 -3.45
C GLY A 68 -10.36 -5.10 -4.19
N SER A 69 -11.00 -4.80 -5.32
CA SER A 69 -11.67 -5.79 -6.17
C SER A 69 -10.70 -6.60 -7.03
N VAL A 70 -9.45 -6.16 -7.18
CA VAL A 70 -8.44 -6.81 -8.00
C VAL A 70 -7.63 -7.82 -7.18
N SER A 71 -6.99 -7.36 -6.11
CA SER A 71 -6.07 -8.17 -5.30
C SER A 71 -6.54 -8.40 -3.87
N GLY A 72 -7.59 -7.70 -3.45
CA GLY A 72 -8.00 -7.60 -2.05
C GLY A 72 -7.30 -6.46 -1.31
N ALA A 73 -6.34 -5.80 -1.94
CA ALA A 73 -5.57 -4.68 -1.38
C ALA A 73 -5.06 -4.96 0.03
N HIS A 74 -4.32 -6.05 0.19
CA HIS A 74 -3.69 -6.38 1.47
C HIS A 74 -2.63 -5.34 1.83
N ILE A 75 -1.77 -5.02 0.87
CA ILE A 75 -0.70 -4.01 0.93
C ILE A 75 0.14 -4.05 2.21
N ASN A 76 0.16 -5.20 2.86
CA ASN A 76 0.86 -5.46 4.12
C ASN A 76 1.06 -6.97 4.28
N PRO A 77 2.29 -7.46 4.50
CA PRO A 77 2.55 -8.87 4.73
C PRO A 77 1.76 -9.46 5.90
N ALA A 78 1.60 -8.71 6.98
CA ALA A 78 0.85 -9.15 8.15
C ALA A 78 -0.64 -9.37 7.82
N MET A 79 -1.24 -8.51 7.02
CA MET A 79 -2.61 -8.66 6.55
C MET A 79 -2.75 -9.92 5.67
N THR A 80 -1.82 -10.15 4.76
CA THR A 80 -1.82 -11.34 3.88
C THR A 80 -1.74 -12.62 4.70
N ILE A 81 -0.84 -12.68 5.68
CA ILE A 81 -0.70 -13.83 6.57
C ILE A 81 -1.97 -14.03 7.42
N ALA A 82 -2.52 -12.95 7.97
CA ALA A 82 -3.74 -13.03 8.77
C ALA A 82 -4.93 -13.54 7.97
N GLN A 83 -5.09 -13.12 6.73
CA GLN A 83 -6.13 -13.62 5.84
C GLN A 83 -5.94 -15.11 5.54
N ALA A 84 -4.73 -15.54 5.30
CA ALA A 84 -4.42 -16.96 5.04
C ALA A 84 -4.66 -17.83 6.29
N VAL A 85 -4.27 -17.37 7.47
CA VAL A 85 -4.51 -18.07 8.74
C VAL A 85 -6.00 -18.27 9.00
N ASN A 86 -6.83 -17.28 8.67
CA ASN A 86 -8.27 -17.35 8.85
C ASN A 86 -9.01 -18.07 7.71
N GLY A 87 -8.29 -18.71 6.78
CA GLY A 87 -8.89 -19.45 5.67
C GLY A 87 -9.51 -18.57 4.59
N LEU A 88 -9.23 -17.27 4.58
CA LEU A 88 -9.80 -16.31 3.63
C LEU A 88 -8.89 -16.05 2.42
N PHE A 89 -7.69 -16.61 2.41
CA PHE A 89 -6.69 -16.42 1.38
C PHE A 89 -5.84 -17.66 1.18
N ASP A 90 -5.53 -17.96 -0.08
CA ASP A 90 -4.77 -19.16 -0.46
C ASP A 90 -3.29 -18.99 -0.02
N TRP A 91 -2.78 -19.97 0.74
CA TRP A 91 -1.39 -20.00 1.18
C TRP A 91 -0.39 -19.97 0.02
N ASN A 92 -0.75 -20.52 -1.14
CA ASN A 92 0.12 -20.50 -2.32
C ASN A 92 0.37 -19.09 -2.86
N LEU A 93 -0.50 -18.14 -2.53
CA LEU A 93 -0.38 -16.74 -2.95
C LEU A 93 0.30 -15.86 -1.91
N VAL A 94 0.54 -16.35 -0.70
CA VAL A 94 1.12 -15.56 0.40
C VAL A 94 2.50 -15.06 0.03
N LEU A 95 3.40 -15.93 -0.38
CA LEU A 95 4.77 -15.54 -0.72
C LEU A 95 4.84 -14.58 -1.92
N PRO A 96 4.15 -14.83 -3.04
CA PRO A 96 4.11 -13.86 -4.14
C PRO A 96 3.59 -12.49 -3.72
N TYR A 97 2.53 -12.44 -2.92
CA TYR A 97 1.99 -11.17 -2.40
C TYR A 97 3.01 -10.41 -1.55
N ILE A 98 3.67 -11.11 -0.63
CA ILE A 98 4.68 -10.50 0.24
C ILE A 98 5.84 -9.93 -0.58
N ILE A 99 6.31 -10.66 -1.60
CA ILE A 99 7.38 -10.18 -2.48
C ILE A 99 6.94 -8.91 -3.22
N ALA A 100 5.74 -8.92 -3.81
CA ALA A 100 5.20 -7.75 -4.50
C ALA A 100 5.07 -6.55 -3.57
N GLN A 101 4.59 -6.76 -2.35
CA GLN A 101 4.46 -5.73 -1.32
C GLN A 101 5.82 -5.14 -0.92
N LEU A 102 6.83 -5.99 -0.68
CA LEU A 102 8.17 -5.53 -0.31
C LEU A 102 8.81 -4.71 -1.43
N LEU A 103 8.69 -5.16 -2.67
CA LEU A 103 9.19 -4.43 -3.83
C LEU A 103 8.45 -3.09 -4.00
N GLY A 104 7.14 -3.09 -3.83
CA GLY A 104 6.32 -1.87 -3.87
C GLY A 104 6.71 -0.88 -2.78
N ALA A 105 6.94 -1.37 -1.57
CA ALA A 105 7.39 -0.56 -0.45
C ALA A 105 8.76 0.08 -0.74
N ALA A 106 9.70 -0.68 -1.28
CA ALA A 106 11.02 -0.17 -1.64
C ALA A 106 10.94 0.93 -2.70
N VAL A 107 10.14 0.73 -3.74
CA VAL A 107 9.94 1.73 -4.81
C VAL A 107 9.23 2.97 -4.26
N GLY A 108 8.19 2.81 -3.44
CA GLY A 108 7.50 3.92 -2.80
C GLY A 108 8.42 4.76 -1.93
N GLN A 109 9.25 4.11 -1.11
CA GLN A 109 10.23 4.81 -0.28
C GLN A 109 11.31 5.51 -1.12
N LEU A 110 11.71 4.91 -2.23
CA LEU A 110 12.64 5.55 -3.16
C LEU A 110 12.06 6.85 -3.74
N VAL A 111 10.79 6.84 -4.09
CA VAL A 111 10.09 8.06 -4.55
C VAL A 111 10.10 9.14 -3.47
N VAL A 112 9.80 8.78 -2.22
CA VAL A 112 9.87 9.70 -1.07
C VAL A 112 11.28 10.27 -0.90
N TYR A 113 12.29 9.41 -0.93
CA TYR A 113 13.68 9.81 -0.81
C TYR A 113 14.09 10.81 -1.89
N ILE A 114 13.76 10.54 -3.14
CA ILE A 114 14.06 11.44 -4.26
C ILE A 114 13.31 12.77 -4.12
N THR A 115 12.04 12.72 -3.71
CA THR A 115 11.21 13.92 -3.55
C THR A 115 11.76 14.85 -2.46
N TYR A 116 12.22 14.29 -1.34
CA TYR A 116 12.73 15.05 -0.19
C TYR A 116 14.25 15.07 -0.10
N TYR A 117 14.95 14.65 -1.15
CA TYR A 117 16.41 14.52 -1.14
C TYR A 117 17.14 15.74 -0.55
N PRO A 118 16.79 16.99 -0.91
CA PRO A 118 17.47 18.18 -0.34
C PRO A 118 17.30 18.35 1.17
N HIS A 119 16.36 17.62 1.77
CA HIS A 119 16.04 17.75 3.20
C HIS A 119 16.65 16.62 4.06
N TYR A 120 17.19 15.59 3.43
CA TYR A 120 17.86 14.50 4.16
C TYR A 120 19.23 14.87 4.67
#